data_05c41c6cbaeb7d70a3ed544025e676df
#
_entry.id   05c41c6cbaeb7d70a3ed544025e676df
#
_cell.length_a   1.000
_cell.length_b   1.000
_cell.length_c   1.000
_cell.angle_alpha   90.00
_cell.angle_beta   90.00
_cell.angle_gamma   90.00
#
_symmetry.space_group_name_H-M   'P 1'
#
loop_
_entity.id
_entity.type
_entity.pdbx_description
1 polymer ?
#
loop_
_entity_poly.entity_id
_entity_poly.type
_entity_poly.pdbx_seq_one_letter_code
_entity_poly.pdbx_strand_id
1 'polypeptide(L)'
;LRKLFCSFLIIGLLVVGAGAAYAQSNPLTDTVKDLYGTPYKASGTTPKGFDCSGFTRYVFDALGVDLPHSSAAQYEVGTSVAKSDLQPGDLVFFQTNGRSVSHVGIYIGDNTFVHSESSHGVMNTKLDEAYWKKRFVGAKRVEIPALIAAKEESNNKKVVQAASLETKPTPKKK
;
A
#
# COMPACT_ATOMS: atom_id res chain seq x y z
N LEU A 1 19.82 52.40 -51.43
CA LEU A 1 19.20 52.28 -50.08
C LEU A 1 18.90 50.80 -49.77
N ARG A 2 19.82 50.16 -49.04
CA ARG A 2 19.67 48.74 -48.60
C ARG A 2 18.88 48.71 -47.29
N LYS A 3 17.69 48.13 -47.31
CA LYS A 3 16.89 47.83 -46.08
C LYS A 3 17.35 46.52 -45.48
N LEU A 4 18.03 46.58 -44.33
CA LEU A 4 18.38 45.44 -43.50
C LEU A 4 17.13 45.02 -42.73
N PHE A 5 16.57 43.81 -43.04
CA PHE A 5 15.57 43.13 -42.21
C PHE A 5 16.30 42.34 -41.12
N CYS A 6 16.26 42.85 -39.90
CA CYS A 6 16.67 42.06 -38.73
C CYS A 6 15.53 41.11 -38.38
N SER A 7 15.74 39.83 -38.71
CA SER A 7 14.85 38.75 -38.30
C SER A 7 15.21 38.34 -36.87
N PHE A 8 14.42 38.74 -35.89
CA PHE A 8 14.55 38.24 -34.52
C PHE A 8 13.93 36.85 -34.43
N LEU A 9 14.79 35.83 -34.40
CA LEU A 9 14.41 34.43 -34.11
C LEU A 9 14.18 34.30 -32.59
N ILE A 10 12.93 34.37 -32.18
CA ILE A 10 12.57 34.07 -30.78
C ILE A 10 12.58 32.54 -30.60
N ILE A 11 13.68 32.03 -30.07
CA ILE A 11 13.76 30.63 -29.63
C ILE A 11 12.97 30.52 -28.33
N GLY A 12 11.73 30.04 -28.45
CA GLY A 12 10.90 29.68 -27.31
C GLY A 12 11.49 28.47 -26.57
N LEU A 13 12.13 28.72 -25.43
CA LEU A 13 12.61 27.68 -24.53
C LEU A 13 11.39 26.97 -23.90
N LEU A 14 10.99 25.83 -24.46
CA LEU A 14 10.04 24.92 -23.85
C LEU A 14 10.69 24.29 -22.60
N VAL A 15 10.48 24.90 -21.45
CA VAL A 15 10.77 24.23 -20.16
C VAL A 15 9.74 23.12 -19.96
N VAL A 16 10.07 21.92 -20.43
CA VAL A 16 9.37 20.71 -20.03
C VAL A 16 9.72 20.48 -18.56
N GLY A 17 8.87 20.98 -17.67
CA GLY A 17 8.96 20.67 -16.26
C GLY A 17 8.77 19.16 -16.09
N ALA A 18 9.88 18.43 -15.95
CA ALA A 18 9.85 17.07 -15.45
C ALA A 18 9.32 17.14 -14.02
N GLY A 19 8.00 16.95 -13.86
CA GLY A 19 7.40 16.72 -12.56
C GLY A 19 8.05 15.47 -11.97
N ALA A 20 8.96 15.65 -11.02
CA ALA A 20 9.45 14.56 -10.23
C ALA A 20 8.22 13.90 -9.56
N ALA A 21 7.85 12.72 -10.05
CA ALA A 21 6.90 11.87 -9.36
C ALA A 21 7.56 11.50 -8.04
N TYR A 22 7.26 12.28 -7.00
CA TYR A 22 7.62 11.88 -5.64
C TYR A 22 6.87 10.59 -5.37
N ALA A 23 7.58 9.46 -5.35
CA ALA A 23 7.07 8.21 -4.88
C ALA A 23 6.54 8.44 -3.46
N GLN A 24 5.21 8.43 -3.34
CA GLN A 24 4.56 8.69 -2.06
C GLN A 24 4.88 7.50 -1.16
N SER A 25 5.62 7.75 -0.07
CA SER A 25 5.89 6.75 0.94
C SER A 25 4.57 6.20 1.47
N ASN A 26 4.41 4.89 1.39
CA ASN A 26 3.27 4.21 1.99
C ASN A 26 3.77 3.55 3.28
N PRO A 27 3.33 4.01 4.46
CA PRO A 27 3.81 3.49 5.74
C PRO A 27 3.74 1.96 5.85
N LEU A 28 2.73 1.33 5.23
CA LEU A 28 2.61 -0.12 5.20
C LEU A 28 3.75 -0.78 4.40
N THR A 29 3.97 -0.34 3.17
CA THR A 29 5.03 -0.92 2.33
C THR A 29 6.41 -0.63 2.89
N ASP A 30 6.62 0.54 3.50
CA ASP A 30 7.87 0.89 4.17
C ASP A 30 8.13 0.00 5.39
N THR A 31 7.09 -0.37 6.15
CA THR A 31 7.22 -1.28 7.29
C THR A 31 7.52 -2.72 6.83
N VAL A 32 6.90 -3.17 5.74
CA VAL A 32 7.01 -4.56 5.28
C VAL A 32 8.30 -4.84 4.52
N LYS A 33 8.87 -3.85 3.79
CA LYS A 33 10.01 -4.05 2.88
C LYS A 33 11.21 -4.74 3.51
N ASP A 34 11.52 -4.41 4.78
CA ASP A 34 12.69 -4.95 5.49
C ASP A 34 12.40 -6.30 6.16
N LEU A 35 11.16 -6.80 6.05
CA LEU A 35 10.72 -8.06 6.65
C LEU A 35 10.68 -9.22 5.64
N TYR A 36 10.78 -8.94 4.34
CA TYR A 36 10.80 -10.00 3.33
C TYR A 36 11.94 -10.99 3.55
N GLY A 37 11.64 -12.28 3.37
CA GLY A 37 12.59 -13.36 3.61
C GLY A 37 12.82 -13.71 5.08
N THR A 38 12.19 -12.99 6.03
CA THR A 38 12.22 -13.42 7.44
C THR A 38 11.65 -14.83 7.55
N PRO A 39 12.36 -15.78 8.19
CA PRO A 39 11.95 -17.18 8.21
C PRO A 39 10.63 -17.37 9.00
N TYR A 40 9.88 -18.41 8.63
CA TYR A 40 8.73 -18.84 9.43
C TYR A 40 9.19 -19.44 10.76
N LYS A 41 8.54 -19.06 11.83
CA LYS A 41 8.74 -19.64 13.15
C LYS A 41 7.39 -19.77 13.85
N ALA A 42 7.02 -20.96 14.24
CA ALA A 42 5.79 -21.18 15.01
C ALA A 42 5.80 -20.30 16.27
N SER A 43 4.70 -19.61 16.52
CA SER A 43 4.55 -18.61 17.60
C SER A 43 5.59 -17.48 17.56
N GLY A 44 6.21 -17.23 16.41
CA GLY A 44 7.18 -16.16 16.20
C GLY A 44 6.50 -14.80 16.01
N THR A 45 7.03 -13.77 16.65
CA THR A 45 6.48 -12.40 16.66
C THR A 45 7.53 -11.32 16.40
N THR A 46 8.73 -11.70 15.97
CA THR A 46 9.86 -10.77 15.80
C THR A 46 10.58 -10.99 14.47
N PRO A 47 11.42 -10.05 14.00
CA PRO A 47 12.24 -10.23 12.80
C PRO A 47 13.22 -11.41 12.82
N LYS A 48 13.32 -12.14 13.93
CA LYS A 48 14.05 -13.42 14.00
C LYS A 48 13.24 -14.62 13.53
N GLY A 49 11.97 -14.42 13.22
CA GLY A 49 11.01 -15.38 12.70
C GLY A 49 9.59 -15.04 13.10
N PHE A 50 8.67 -15.21 12.17
CA PHE A 50 7.24 -14.95 12.34
C PHE A 50 6.40 -16.19 12.04
N ASP A 51 5.30 -16.39 12.79
CA ASP A 51 4.14 -17.07 12.22
C ASP A 51 3.23 -16.08 11.50
N CYS A 52 2.16 -16.54 10.86
CA CYS A 52 1.29 -15.67 10.05
C CYS A 52 0.66 -14.54 10.87
N SER A 53 0.14 -14.81 12.04
CA SER A 53 -0.52 -13.83 12.92
C SER A 53 0.48 -12.96 13.69
N GLY A 54 1.64 -13.49 13.98
CA GLY A 54 2.74 -12.71 14.58
C GLY A 54 3.33 -11.70 13.60
N PHE A 55 3.41 -12.05 12.32
CA PHE A 55 3.81 -11.12 11.26
C PHE A 55 2.81 -9.96 11.14
N THR A 56 1.52 -10.25 10.99
CA THR A 56 0.50 -9.21 10.86
C THR A 56 0.45 -8.34 12.11
N ARG A 57 0.52 -8.92 13.31
CA ARG A 57 0.60 -8.19 14.57
C ARG A 57 1.79 -7.24 14.60
N TYR A 58 2.97 -7.71 14.25
CA TYR A 58 4.19 -6.90 14.25
C TYR A 58 4.09 -5.69 13.31
N VAL A 59 3.56 -5.90 12.09
CA VAL A 59 3.37 -4.83 11.11
C VAL A 59 2.35 -3.81 11.61
N PHE A 60 1.23 -4.27 12.15
CA PHE A 60 0.18 -3.39 12.65
C PHE A 60 0.60 -2.61 13.91
N ASP A 61 1.35 -3.22 14.81
CA ASP A 61 1.94 -2.57 15.98
C ASP A 61 2.85 -1.40 15.56
N ALA A 62 3.72 -1.61 14.58
CA ALA A 62 4.56 -0.55 14.00
C ALA A 62 3.74 0.58 13.34
N LEU A 63 2.49 0.33 12.98
CA LEU A 63 1.55 1.30 12.41
C LEU A 63 0.56 1.86 13.46
N GLY A 64 0.77 1.54 14.75
CA GLY A 64 0.01 2.05 15.87
C GLY A 64 -1.28 1.28 16.20
N VAL A 65 -1.37 0.01 15.79
CA VAL A 65 -2.55 -0.85 16.04
C VAL A 65 -2.13 -2.16 16.70
N ASP A 66 -2.63 -2.45 17.89
CA ASP A 66 -2.41 -3.74 18.55
C ASP A 66 -3.41 -4.80 18.04
N LEU A 67 -2.88 -5.92 17.55
CA LEU A 67 -3.66 -7.07 17.12
C LEU A 67 -3.39 -8.29 18.02
N PRO A 68 -4.40 -9.14 18.26
CA PRO A 68 -4.17 -10.40 18.97
C PRO A 68 -3.24 -11.34 18.18
N HIS A 69 -2.44 -12.15 18.88
CA HIS A 69 -1.57 -13.15 18.26
C HIS A 69 -2.33 -14.46 17.95
N SER A 70 -3.32 -14.36 17.08
CA SER A 70 -4.09 -15.51 16.56
C SER A 70 -4.86 -15.08 15.31
N SER A 71 -4.73 -15.80 14.20
CA SER A 71 -5.46 -15.49 12.98
C SER A 71 -6.98 -15.53 13.16
N ALA A 72 -7.48 -16.48 13.97
CA ALA A 72 -8.91 -16.55 14.28
C ALA A 72 -9.37 -15.37 15.13
N ALA A 73 -8.58 -14.92 16.12
CA ALA A 73 -8.92 -13.75 16.91
C ALA A 73 -8.81 -12.45 16.09
N GLN A 74 -7.84 -12.35 15.18
CA GLN A 74 -7.74 -11.22 14.26
C GLN A 74 -8.93 -11.12 13.31
N TYR A 75 -9.55 -12.26 12.96
CA TYR A 75 -10.75 -12.28 12.13
C TYR A 75 -11.96 -11.64 12.80
N GLU A 76 -11.96 -11.54 14.12
CA GLU A 76 -13.02 -10.86 14.89
C GLU A 76 -12.78 -9.35 15.06
N VAL A 77 -11.61 -8.85 14.59
CA VAL A 77 -11.24 -7.42 14.71
C VAL A 77 -11.59 -6.66 13.43
N GLY A 78 -12.11 -5.45 13.57
CA GLY A 78 -12.42 -4.55 12.45
C GLY A 78 -13.72 -4.89 11.72
N THR A 79 -13.93 -4.26 10.56
CA THR A 79 -15.12 -4.39 9.72
C THR A 79 -14.88 -5.37 8.57
N SER A 80 -15.91 -6.15 8.22
CA SER A 80 -15.85 -7.05 7.07
C SER A 80 -15.75 -6.28 5.75
N VAL A 81 -14.89 -6.74 4.84
CA VAL A 81 -14.66 -6.14 3.52
C VAL A 81 -14.95 -7.15 2.44
N ALA A 82 -15.72 -6.76 1.42
CA ALA A 82 -15.92 -7.59 0.24
C ALA A 82 -14.61 -7.73 -0.56
N LYS A 83 -14.39 -8.87 -1.20
CA LYS A 83 -13.15 -9.10 -1.99
C LYS A 83 -12.94 -8.06 -3.10
N SER A 84 -14.03 -7.52 -3.67
CA SER A 84 -14.00 -6.44 -4.67
C SER A 84 -13.53 -5.09 -4.12
N ASP A 85 -13.65 -4.88 -2.80
CA ASP A 85 -13.45 -3.60 -2.13
C ASP A 85 -12.14 -3.55 -1.32
N LEU A 86 -11.28 -4.56 -1.51
CA LEU A 86 -9.99 -4.68 -0.84
C LEU A 86 -9.12 -3.46 -1.10
N GLN A 87 -8.51 -2.95 -0.04
CA GLN A 87 -7.54 -1.84 -0.06
C GLN A 87 -6.25 -2.26 0.66
N PRO A 88 -5.09 -1.70 0.28
CA PRO A 88 -3.85 -1.93 1.01
C PRO A 88 -4.02 -1.66 2.51
N GLY A 89 -3.60 -2.63 3.34
CA GLY A 89 -3.80 -2.64 4.79
C GLY A 89 -4.95 -3.54 5.27
N ASP A 90 -5.83 -4.03 4.39
CA ASP A 90 -6.84 -5.00 4.79
C ASP A 90 -6.20 -6.34 5.16
N LEU A 91 -6.65 -6.94 6.24
CA LEU A 91 -6.30 -8.31 6.60
C LEU A 91 -7.09 -9.30 5.74
N VAL A 92 -6.42 -10.28 5.15
CA VAL A 92 -7.03 -11.34 4.35
C VAL A 92 -6.84 -12.68 5.05
N PHE A 93 -7.91 -13.45 5.14
CA PHE A 93 -7.97 -14.65 5.96
C PHE A 93 -8.26 -15.90 5.14
N PHE A 94 -7.64 -17.01 5.56
CA PHE A 94 -7.72 -18.28 4.84
C PHE A 94 -7.93 -19.46 5.81
N GLN A 95 -8.59 -20.49 5.29
CA GLN A 95 -8.78 -21.78 5.94
C GLN A 95 -7.79 -22.80 5.36
N THR A 96 -6.62 -22.91 5.96
CA THR A 96 -5.55 -23.83 5.50
C THR A 96 -5.58 -25.19 6.16
N ASN A 97 -6.29 -25.32 7.29
CA ASN A 97 -6.44 -26.56 8.08
C ASN A 97 -7.73 -27.33 7.80
N GLY A 98 -8.57 -26.87 6.86
CA GLY A 98 -9.84 -27.50 6.49
C GLY A 98 -10.98 -27.33 7.51
N ARG A 99 -10.83 -26.53 8.58
CA ARG A 99 -11.82 -26.40 9.66
C ARG A 99 -12.23 -24.95 9.95
N SER A 100 -11.25 -24.07 10.14
CA SER A 100 -11.49 -22.70 10.59
C SER A 100 -10.47 -21.73 9.97
N VAL A 101 -10.61 -20.44 10.25
CA VAL A 101 -9.56 -19.46 9.94
C VAL A 101 -8.27 -19.89 10.62
N SER A 102 -7.25 -20.13 9.84
CA SER A 102 -5.96 -20.66 10.30
C SER A 102 -4.75 -19.98 9.67
N HIS A 103 -4.99 -19.02 8.79
CA HIS A 103 -3.92 -18.22 8.17
C HIS A 103 -4.42 -16.81 7.90
N VAL A 104 -3.49 -15.86 7.94
CA VAL A 104 -3.74 -14.43 7.71
C VAL A 104 -2.56 -13.80 6.98
N GLY A 105 -2.86 -12.79 6.16
CA GLY A 105 -1.89 -11.91 5.53
C GLY A 105 -2.45 -10.51 5.41
N ILE A 106 -1.65 -9.59 4.88
CA ILE A 106 -2.00 -8.19 4.68
C ILE A 106 -2.11 -7.93 3.18
N TYR A 107 -3.25 -7.45 2.71
CA TYR A 107 -3.41 -7.04 1.32
C TYR A 107 -2.57 -5.79 1.04
N ILE A 108 -1.83 -5.81 -0.06
CA ILE A 108 -0.94 -4.70 -0.46
C ILE A 108 -1.29 -4.08 -1.82
N GLY A 109 -2.44 -4.46 -2.39
CA GLY A 109 -2.87 -3.99 -3.72
C GLY A 109 -2.59 -5.01 -4.82
N ASP A 110 -3.07 -4.74 -6.02
CA ASP A 110 -2.83 -5.53 -7.25
C ASP A 110 -3.05 -7.04 -7.09
N ASN A 111 -4.16 -7.39 -6.39
CA ASN A 111 -4.52 -8.78 -6.11
C ASN A 111 -3.43 -9.55 -5.33
N THR A 112 -2.60 -8.85 -4.56
CA THR A 112 -1.43 -9.38 -3.86
C THR A 112 -1.58 -9.17 -2.35
N PHE A 113 -1.14 -10.15 -1.57
CA PHE A 113 -1.02 -10.03 -0.13
C PHE A 113 0.38 -10.48 0.32
N VAL A 114 0.85 -9.92 1.43
CA VAL A 114 2.09 -10.31 2.09
C VAL A 114 1.76 -11.11 3.35
N HIS A 115 2.49 -12.19 3.59
CA HIS A 115 2.27 -13.07 4.74
C HIS A 115 3.54 -13.81 5.12
N SER A 116 3.59 -14.38 6.32
CA SER A 116 4.61 -15.36 6.69
C SER A 116 4.11 -16.76 6.34
N GLU A 117 4.69 -17.34 5.29
CA GLU A 117 4.37 -18.68 4.78
C GLU A 117 5.30 -19.72 5.40
N SER A 118 4.75 -20.91 5.77
CA SER A 118 5.46 -21.91 6.57
C SER A 118 6.74 -22.46 5.93
N SER A 119 6.83 -22.45 4.59
CA SER A 119 7.98 -23.01 3.87
C SER A 119 8.98 -21.95 3.39
N HIS A 120 8.52 -20.69 3.22
CA HIS A 120 9.32 -19.63 2.59
C HIS A 120 9.48 -18.37 3.47
N GLY A 121 8.80 -18.31 4.63
CA GLY A 121 8.81 -17.13 5.48
C GLY A 121 7.98 -15.97 4.91
N VAL A 122 8.41 -14.74 5.15
CA VAL A 122 7.68 -13.55 4.70
C VAL A 122 7.83 -13.35 3.20
N MET A 123 6.71 -13.40 2.49
CA MET A 123 6.65 -13.29 1.03
C MET A 123 5.34 -12.70 0.52
N ASN A 124 5.34 -12.31 -0.74
CA ASN A 124 4.14 -11.91 -1.49
C ASN A 124 3.52 -13.10 -2.21
N THR A 125 2.18 -13.09 -2.27
CA THR A 125 1.42 -14.10 -2.99
C THR A 125 0.17 -13.49 -3.63
N LYS A 126 -0.25 -14.01 -4.79
CA LYS A 126 -1.49 -13.56 -5.44
C LYS A 126 -2.72 -14.24 -4.82
N LEU A 127 -3.78 -13.43 -4.59
CA LEU A 127 -5.07 -13.94 -4.06
C LEU A 127 -5.80 -14.90 -4.98
N ASP A 128 -5.49 -14.90 -6.27
CA ASP A 128 -6.08 -15.77 -7.29
C ASP A 128 -5.28 -17.05 -7.56
N GLU A 129 -4.11 -17.22 -6.93
CA GLU A 129 -3.42 -18.50 -6.94
C GLU A 129 -4.35 -19.62 -6.44
N ALA A 130 -4.38 -20.74 -7.15
CA ALA A 130 -5.35 -21.80 -6.95
C ALA A 130 -5.46 -22.30 -5.50
N TYR A 131 -4.31 -22.35 -4.80
CA TYR A 131 -4.26 -22.74 -3.40
C TYR A 131 -4.99 -21.73 -2.49
N TRP A 132 -4.69 -20.46 -2.63
CA TRP A 132 -5.21 -19.38 -1.79
C TRP A 132 -6.64 -19.00 -2.15
N LYS A 133 -6.96 -18.96 -3.47
CA LYS A 133 -8.31 -18.68 -3.96
C LYS A 133 -9.37 -19.63 -3.38
N LYS A 134 -9.04 -20.93 -3.28
CA LYS A 134 -9.96 -21.95 -2.73
C LYS A 134 -10.11 -21.86 -1.21
N ARG A 135 -9.17 -21.20 -0.52
CA ARG A 135 -9.10 -21.14 0.94
C ARG A 135 -9.46 -19.80 1.52
N PHE A 136 -9.71 -18.82 0.67
CA PHE A 136 -10.11 -17.48 1.10
C PHE A 136 -11.43 -17.53 1.86
N VAL A 137 -11.43 -17.01 3.09
CA VAL A 137 -12.60 -16.98 3.99
C VAL A 137 -13.25 -15.58 3.96
N GLY A 138 -12.44 -14.54 3.96
CA GLY A 138 -12.91 -13.17 4.03
C GLY A 138 -11.78 -12.19 4.30
N ALA A 139 -12.15 -10.93 4.44
CA ALA A 139 -11.22 -9.88 4.78
C ALA A 139 -11.79 -8.94 5.84
N LYS A 140 -10.89 -8.30 6.59
CA LYS A 140 -11.22 -7.31 7.62
C LYS A 140 -10.41 -6.04 7.42
N ARG A 141 -11.08 -4.90 7.53
CA ARG A 141 -10.45 -3.58 7.61
C ARG A 141 -10.34 -3.16 9.06
N VAL A 142 -9.12 -2.92 9.47
CA VAL A 142 -8.79 -2.28 10.76
C VAL A 142 -8.29 -0.89 10.45
N GLU A 143 -8.80 0.12 11.14
CA GLU A 143 -8.34 1.49 10.95
C GLU A 143 -6.87 1.61 11.38
N ILE A 144 -6.03 2.06 10.46
CA ILE A 144 -4.61 2.28 10.69
C ILE A 144 -4.35 3.79 10.64
N PRO A 145 -4.12 4.46 11.78
CA PRO A 145 -3.95 5.91 11.85
C PRO A 145 -2.87 6.44 10.90
N ALA A 146 -1.75 5.72 10.78
CA ALA A 146 -0.66 6.11 9.89
C ALA A 146 -1.06 6.10 8.39
N LEU A 147 -1.92 5.17 7.96
CA LEU A 147 -2.42 5.13 6.58
C LEU A 147 -3.47 6.22 6.34
N ILE A 148 -4.30 6.54 7.33
CA ILE A 148 -5.30 7.61 7.26
C ILE A 148 -4.58 8.94 7.09
N ALA A 149 -3.60 9.24 7.94
CA ALA A 149 -2.81 10.48 7.88
C ALA A 149 -2.08 10.63 6.53
N ALA A 150 -1.43 9.57 6.04
CA ALA A 150 -0.75 9.60 4.73
C ALA A 150 -1.72 9.85 3.57
N LYS A 151 -2.95 9.32 3.63
CA LYS A 151 -3.99 9.54 2.63
C LYS A 151 -4.51 10.98 2.64
N GLU A 152 -4.69 11.57 3.82
CA GLU A 152 -5.11 12.96 3.98
C GLU A 152 -4.05 13.94 3.46
N GLU A 153 -2.77 13.73 3.77
CA GLU A 153 -1.66 14.52 3.22
C GLU A 153 -1.60 14.45 1.70
N SER A 154 -1.80 13.26 1.14
CA SER A 154 -1.84 13.05 -0.31
C SER A 154 -2.97 13.85 -0.97
N ASN A 155 -4.17 13.78 -0.39
CA ASN A 155 -5.32 14.50 -0.91
C ASN A 155 -5.12 16.01 -0.81
N ASN A 156 -4.58 16.50 0.30
CA ASN A 156 -4.30 17.93 0.48
C ASN A 156 -3.27 18.45 -0.54
N LYS A 157 -2.18 17.70 -0.77
CA LYS A 157 -1.19 18.03 -1.81
C LYS A 157 -1.82 18.11 -3.20
N LYS A 158 -2.71 17.18 -3.56
CA LYS A 158 -3.42 17.20 -4.85
C LYS A 158 -4.34 18.41 -5.00
N VAL A 159 -5.05 18.79 -3.95
CA VAL A 159 -5.93 19.99 -3.97
C VAL A 159 -5.13 21.26 -4.12
N VAL A 160 -4.03 21.44 -3.39
CA VAL A 160 -3.16 22.60 -3.50
C VAL A 160 -2.53 22.71 -4.90
N GLN A 161 -2.11 21.59 -5.48
CA GLN A 161 -1.53 21.56 -6.82
C GLN A 161 -2.57 21.88 -7.90
N ALA A 162 -3.80 21.40 -7.78
CA ALA A 162 -4.90 21.75 -8.69
C ALA A 162 -5.21 23.25 -8.63
N ALA A 163 -5.34 23.84 -7.44
CA ALA A 163 -5.58 25.25 -7.24
C ALA A 163 -4.47 26.13 -7.82
N SER A 164 -3.21 25.71 -7.74
CA SER A 164 -2.07 26.45 -8.29
C SER A 164 -2.02 26.44 -9.83
N LEU A 165 -2.62 25.46 -10.47
CA LEU A 165 -2.74 25.38 -11.94
C LEU A 165 -3.83 26.31 -12.49
N GLU A 166 -4.93 26.52 -11.73
CA GLU A 166 -6.04 27.40 -12.13
C GLU A 166 -5.69 28.91 -12.02
N THR A 167 -4.73 29.27 -11.18
CA THR A 167 -4.33 30.67 -10.96
C THR A 167 -3.30 31.21 -11.95
N LYS A 168 -2.89 30.43 -12.97
CA LYS A 168 -1.93 30.89 -13.97
C LYS A 168 -2.62 31.85 -14.96
N PRO A 169 -2.28 33.15 -14.98
CA PRO A 169 -2.96 34.13 -15.84
C PRO A 169 -2.74 33.79 -17.31
N THR A 170 -3.82 33.75 -18.06
CA THR A 170 -3.80 33.63 -19.53
C THR A 170 -3.08 34.82 -20.12
N PRO A 171 -2.09 34.66 -21.00
CA PRO A 171 -1.41 35.79 -21.65
C PRO A 171 -2.42 36.53 -22.50
N LYS A 172 -2.66 37.83 -22.18
CA LYS A 172 -3.48 38.73 -23.00
C LYS A 172 -2.84 38.84 -24.36
N LYS A 173 -3.51 38.35 -25.41
CA LYS A 173 -3.19 38.66 -26.80
C LYS A 173 -3.36 40.15 -27.01
N LYS A 174 -2.28 40.83 -27.40
CA LYS A 174 -2.30 42.17 -28.03
C LYS A 174 -2.32 42.03 -29.55
#